data_ac4116a86dbef81485295ebe2f739c58
#
_entry.id   ac4116a86dbef81485295ebe2f739c58
#
_cell.length_a   1.000
_cell.length_b   1.000
_cell.length_c   1.000
_cell.angle_alpha   90.00
_cell.angle_beta   90.00
_cell.angle_gamma   90.00
#
_symmetry.space_group_name_H-M   'P 1'
#
loop_
_entity.id
_entity.type
_entity.pdbx_description
1 polymer ?
#
loop_
_entity_poly.entity_id
_entity_poly.type
_entity_poly.pdbx_seq_one_letter_code
_entity_poly.pdbx_strand_id
1 'polypeptide(L)'
;MRAFLLTTACAVSVSGAAMAENIGVSMALFDDNFLTVLRNGMQEHAASLDGVTIQVDDAQNDVGKQLNQIENFIASGVDAIIVNPVDTDATIAMSAAAQNAGIPLVFVNRQPVNLDSLPEGQAFVASDEKESGTLETQEICRLLKEQGKTEAKAVVLMGELSNQAARIRTQDIKDVLATPECSFITIVQEQTANWQRTAATDLVTNWLSAGTEFDAVISNNDEMAIGAIQALKAAGRAMEEVVIGGIDATQDALAAMKAGDLDVTVFQDAAGQGAGAVDTALKLARGEPVEQRVYIPFQLVTPETADEFLSRN
;
A
#
# COMPACT_ATOMS: atom_id res chain seq x y z
N MET A 1 -63.64 -26.51 -45.47
CA MET A 1 -63.21 -26.39 -44.06
C MET A 1 -61.67 -26.54 -43.99
N ARG A 2 -60.94 -25.45 -43.81
CA ARG A 2 -59.47 -25.45 -43.64
C ARG A 2 -59.15 -25.24 -42.18
N ALA A 3 -58.56 -26.26 -41.53
CA ALA A 3 -58.13 -26.20 -40.18
C ALA A 3 -56.76 -25.45 -40.10
N PHE A 4 -56.71 -24.38 -39.36
CA PHE A 4 -55.46 -23.69 -38.99
C PHE A 4 -54.90 -24.34 -37.72
N LEU A 5 -53.74 -24.98 -37.85
CA LEU A 5 -52.93 -25.40 -36.69
C LEU A 5 -52.12 -24.19 -36.19
N LEU A 6 -52.45 -23.69 -34.99
CA LEU A 6 -51.58 -22.76 -34.25
C LEU A 6 -50.49 -23.57 -33.56
N THR A 7 -49.25 -23.39 -34.00
CA THR A 7 -48.05 -23.86 -33.25
C THR A 7 -47.65 -22.80 -32.25
N THR A 8 -47.85 -23.07 -30.97
CA THR A 8 -47.36 -22.24 -29.85
C THR A 8 -45.87 -22.53 -29.64
N ALA A 9 -45.02 -21.59 -29.99
CA ALA A 9 -43.60 -21.66 -29.68
C ALA A 9 -43.41 -21.31 -28.20
N CYS A 10 -43.01 -22.27 -27.37
CA CYS A 10 -42.57 -22.05 -25.98
C CYS A 10 -41.15 -21.49 -26.00
N ALA A 11 -40.98 -20.19 -25.72
CA ALA A 11 -39.68 -19.60 -25.49
C ALA A 11 -39.20 -20.07 -24.11
N VAL A 12 -38.22 -20.97 -24.07
CA VAL A 12 -37.50 -21.35 -22.85
C VAL A 12 -36.54 -20.22 -22.56
N SER A 13 -36.89 -19.37 -21.60
CA SER A 13 -35.96 -18.41 -21.01
C SER A 13 -34.96 -19.18 -20.16
N VAL A 14 -33.75 -19.41 -20.65
CA VAL A 14 -32.62 -19.88 -19.86
C VAL A 14 -32.19 -18.69 -18.97
N SER A 15 -32.72 -18.62 -17.76
CA SER A 15 -32.15 -17.77 -16.72
C SER A 15 -30.77 -18.37 -16.38
N GLY A 16 -29.72 -17.81 -16.96
CA GLY A 16 -28.38 -18.10 -16.49
C GLY A 16 -28.32 -17.72 -15.00
N ALA A 17 -28.24 -18.70 -14.11
CA ALA A 17 -27.85 -18.43 -12.75
C ALA A 17 -26.48 -17.76 -12.80
N ALA A 18 -26.37 -16.54 -12.32
CA ALA A 18 -25.05 -15.93 -12.11
C ALA A 18 -24.30 -16.88 -11.18
N MET A 19 -23.23 -17.49 -11.67
CA MET A 19 -22.33 -18.30 -10.83
C MET A 19 -21.71 -17.33 -9.85
N ALA A 20 -21.70 -17.71 -8.57
CA ALA A 20 -21.01 -16.94 -7.56
C ALA A 20 -19.51 -16.97 -7.87
N GLU A 21 -18.86 -15.82 -7.93
CA GLU A 21 -17.42 -15.69 -8.14
C GLU A 21 -16.71 -15.69 -6.80
N ASN A 22 -15.73 -16.58 -6.64
CA ASN A 22 -14.99 -16.76 -5.40
C ASN A 22 -13.56 -16.27 -5.56
N ILE A 23 -13.15 -15.29 -4.78
CA ILE A 23 -11.79 -14.73 -4.80
C ILE A 23 -11.05 -15.15 -3.52
N GLY A 24 -9.87 -15.75 -3.69
CA GLY A 24 -8.93 -15.98 -2.59
C GLY A 24 -8.00 -14.79 -2.42
N VAL A 25 -7.85 -14.30 -1.20
CA VAL A 25 -6.96 -13.17 -0.88
C VAL A 25 -5.94 -13.59 0.16
N SER A 26 -4.65 -13.47 -0.15
CA SER A 26 -3.56 -13.66 0.79
C SER A 26 -2.92 -12.33 1.13
N MET A 27 -3.09 -11.89 2.38
CA MET A 27 -2.50 -10.69 2.92
C MET A 27 -1.18 -11.00 3.63
N ALA A 28 -0.21 -10.11 3.50
CA ALA A 28 1.08 -10.28 4.17
C ALA A 28 0.93 -10.31 5.69
N LEU A 29 0.11 -9.40 6.24
CA LEU A 29 -0.09 -9.24 7.67
C LEU A 29 -1.46 -8.62 7.94
N PHE A 30 -2.17 -9.08 8.99
CA PHE A 30 -3.42 -8.45 9.43
C PHE A 30 -3.19 -7.33 10.45
N ASP A 31 -2.11 -7.43 11.22
CA ASP A 31 -1.79 -6.48 12.30
C ASP A 31 -0.91 -5.33 11.79
N ASP A 32 -1.44 -4.60 10.81
CA ASP A 32 -0.87 -3.39 10.21
C ASP A 32 -2.01 -2.44 9.86
N ASN A 33 -1.91 -1.17 10.24
CA ASN A 33 -3.00 -0.19 10.07
C ASN A 33 -3.36 0.03 8.59
N PHE A 34 -2.37 0.25 7.73
CA PHE A 34 -2.61 0.45 6.30
C PHE A 34 -3.19 -0.81 5.64
N LEU A 35 -2.60 -1.99 5.92
CA LEU A 35 -3.08 -3.26 5.36
C LEU A 35 -4.47 -3.63 5.89
N THR A 36 -4.84 -3.17 7.08
CA THR A 36 -6.19 -3.32 7.61
C THR A 36 -7.21 -2.53 6.78
N VAL A 37 -6.92 -1.28 6.42
CA VAL A 37 -7.79 -0.48 5.55
C VAL A 37 -7.86 -1.10 4.14
N LEU A 38 -6.74 -1.51 3.57
CA LEU A 38 -6.68 -2.21 2.28
C LEU A 38 -7.56 -3.46 2.27
N ARG A 39 -7.43 -4.32 3.29
CA ARG A 39 -8.25 -5.53 3.46
C ARG A 39 -9.74 -5.21 3.60
N ASN A 40 -10.07 -4.25 4.45
CA ASN A 40 -11.46 -3.83 4.66
C ASN A 40 -12.06 -3.28 3.35
N GLY A 41 -11.32 -2.46 2.61
CA GLY A 41 -11.73 -1.96 1.30
C GLY A 41 -12.04 -3.07 0.30
N MET A 42 -11.23 -4.13 0.24
CA MET A 42 -11.52 -5.31 -0.57
C MET A 42 -12.81 -6.00 -0.12
N GLN A 43 -12.97 -6.21 1.19
CA GLN A 43 -14.14 -6.91 1.75
C GLN A 43 -15.44 -6.12 1.56
N GLU A 44 -15.43 -4.82 1.81
CA GLU A 44 -16.58 -3.94 1.65
C GLU A 44 -16.98 -3.82 0.17
N HIS A 45 -15.98 -3.67 -0.72
CA HIS A 45 -16.25 -3.61 -2.15
C HIS A 45 -16.84 -4.93 -2.66
N ALA A 46 -16.24 -6.07 -2.33
CA ALA A 46 -16.77 -7.37 -2.71
C ALA A 46 -18.20 -7.61 -2.17
N ALA A 47 -18.47 -7.22 -0.92
CA ALA A 47 -19.79 -7.32 -0.32
C ALA A 47 -20.86 -6.43 -1.00
N SER A 48 -20.43 -5.37 -1.70
CA SER A 48 -21.33 -4.51 -2.47
C SER A 48 -21.72 -5.08 -3.83
N LEU A 49 -21.06 -6.14 -4.28
CA LEU A 49 -21.25 -6.77 -5.59
C LEU A 49 -22.10 -8.04 -5.46
N ASP A 50 -23.11 -8.18 -6.32
CA ASP A 50 -23.97 -9.37 -6.33
C ASP A 50 -23.21 -10.62 -6.80
N GLY A 51 -23.27 -11.68 -6.01
CA GLY A 51 -22.69 -12.98 -6.36
C GLY A 51 -21.18 -13.07 -6.20
N VAL A 52 -20.52 -12.11 -5.56
CA VAL A 52 -19.08 -12.14 -5.26
C VAL A 52 -18.85 -12.55 -3.83
N THR A 53 -17.92 -13.48 -3.61
CA THR A 53 -17.43 -13.87 -2.28
C THR A 53 -15.92 -13.76 -2.23
N ILE A 54 -15.40 -13.40 -1.07
CA ILE A 54 -13.96 -13.23 -0.84
C ILE A 54 -13.55 -13.95 0.45
N GLN A 55 -12.55 -14.83 0.34
CA GLN A 55 -11.87 -15.43 1.48
C GLN A 55 -10.55 -14.72 1.68
N VAL A 56 -10.29 -14.23 2.89
CA VAL A 56 -9.07 -13.47 3.20
C VAL A 56 -8.26 -14.17 4.26
N ASP A 57 -7.03 -14.54 3.93
CA ASP A 57 -6.11 -15.29 4.79
C ASP A 57 -4.90 -14.42 5.16
N ASP A 58 -4.46 -14.53 6.43
CA ASP A 58 -3.29 -13.86 6.98
C ASP A 58 -2.04 -14.71 6.83
N ALA A 59 -1.05 -14.25 6.09
CA ALA A 59 0.24 -14.91 5.97
C ALA A 59 1.13 -14.73 7.21
N GLN A 60 0.80 -13.80 8.12
CA GLN A 60 1.56 -13.52 9.33
C GLN A 60 3.04 -13.20 9.08
N ASN A 61 3.29 -12.48 8.00
CA ASN A 61 4.62 -12.12 7.52
C ASN A 61 5.53 -13.34 7.25
N ASP A 62 4.94 -14.50 6.91
CA ASP A 62 5.63 -15.75 6.58
C ASP A 62 5.43 -16.10 5.10
N VAL A 63 6.53 -16.06 4.32
CA VAL A 63 6.51 -16.37 2.87
C VAL A 63 6.07 -17.80 2.59
N GLY A 64 6.51 -18.76 3.42
CA GLY A 64 6.14 -20.17 3.24
C GLY A 64 4.65 -20.39 3.47
N LYS A 65 4.09 -19.75 4.51
CA LYS A 65 2.65 -19.74 4.78
C LYS A 65 1.88 -19.09 3.63
N GLN A 66 2.37 -17.98 3.09
CA GLN A 66 1.74 -17.31 1.96
C GLN A 66 1.69 -18.18 0.71
N LEU A 67 2.78 -18.86 0.35
CA LEU A 67 2.80 -19.80 -0.76
C LEU A 67 1.81 -20.95 -0.57
N ASN A 68 1.75 -21.52 0.64
CA ASN A 68 0.76 -22.56 0.97
C ASN A 68 -0.69 -22.06 0.85
N GLN A 69 -0.98 -20.81 1.21
CA GLN A 69 -2.31 -20.21 1.02
C GLN A 69 -2.68 -20.13 -0.45
N ILE A 70 -1.75 -19.68 -1.31
CA ILE A 70 -1.97 -19.63 -2.76
C ILE A 70 -2.23 -21.02 -3.32
N GLU A 71 -1.45 -22.05 -2.92
CA GLU A 71 -1.65 -23.43 -3.34
C GLU A 71 -3.02 -23.97 -2.88
N ASN A 72 -3.48 -23.60 -1.67
CA ASN A 72 -4.79 -23.96 -1.16
C ASN A 72 -5.93 -23.29 -1.94
N PHE A 73 -5.80 -22.03 -2.31
CA PHE A 73 -6.76 -21.35 -3.18
C PHE A 73 -6.84 -22.02 -4.56
N ILE A 74 -5.69 -22.36 -5.14
CA ILE A 74 -5.61 -23.11 -6.40
C ILE A 74 -6.33 -24.46 -6.27
N ALA A 75 -6.06 -25.20 -5.20
CA ALA A 75 -6.68 -26.51 -4.96
C ALA A 75 -8.19 -26.46 -4.70
N SER A 76 -8.68 -25.37 -4.09
CA SER A 76 -10.10 -25.13 -3.87
C SER A 76 -10.85 -24.62 -5.10
N GLY A 77 -10.13 -24.25 -6.17
CA GLY A 77 -10.73 -23.82 -7.43
C GLY A 77 -11.41 -22.45 -7.35
N VAL A 78 -10.75 -21.48 -6.69
CA VAL A 78 -11.20 -20.08 -6.72
C VAL A 78 -11.12 -19.51 -8.15
N ASP A 79 -11.96 -18.53 -8.46
CA ASP A 79 -12.02 -17.93 -9.79
C ASP A 79 -10.89 -16.92 -10.05
N ALA A 80 -10.33 -16.34 -8.98
CA ALA A 80 -9.15 -15.49 -9.01
C ALA A 80 -8.44 -15.44 -7.65
N ILE A 81 -7.18 -15.02 -7.65
CA ILE A 81 -6.37 -14.84 -6.44
C ILE A 81 -5.87 -13.39 -6.39
N ILE A 82 -5.97 -12.75 -5.21
CA ILE A 82 -5.34 -11.47 -4.90
C ILE A 82 -4.24 -11.71 -3.86
N VAL A 83 -3.06 -11.12 -4.06
CA VAL A 83 -1.93 -11.26 -3.15
C VAL A 83 -1.35 -9.91 -2.79
N ASN A 84 -1.29 -9.62 -1.50
CA ASN A 84 -0.39 -8.60 -0.95
C ASN A 84 0.88 -9.32 -0.48
N PRO A 85 2.01 -9.26 -1.22
CA PRO A 85 3.16 -10.12 -0.96
C PRO A 85 3.83 -9.83 0.39
N VAL A 86 4.22 -10.87 1.12
CA VAL A 86 5.11 -10.77 2.28
C VAL A 86 6.50 -10.28 1.83
N ASP A 87 7.05 -10.96 0.84
CA ASP A 87 8.34 -10.65 0.22
C ASP A 87 8.15 -10.50 -1.29
N THR A 88 8.59 -9.37 -1.83
CA THR A 88 8.41 -9.08 -3.26
C THR A 88 9.29 -9.98 -4.15
N ASP A 89 10.39 -10.54 -3.64
CA ASP A 89 11.23 -11.47 -4.39
C ASP A 89 10.56 -12.86 -4.55
N ALA A 90 9.63 -13.23 -3.65
CA ALA A 90 8.87 -14.48 -3.75
C ALA A 90 7.76 -14.45 -4.82
N THR A 91 7.44 -13.28 -5.37
CA THR A 91 6.33 -13.10 -6.33
C THR A 91 6.49 -13.88 -7.63
N ILE A 92 7.72 -14.21 -8.03
CA ILE A 92 7.99 -15.08 -9.20
C ILE A 92 7.37 -16.46 -8.99
N ALA A 93 7.55 -17.05 -7.79
CA ALA A 93 6.98 -18.37 -7.48
C ALA A 93 5.45 -18.32 -7.40
N MET A 94 4.88 -17.26 -6.79
CA MET A 94 3.44 -17.04 -6.70
C MET A 94 2.82 -16.91 -8.10
N SER A 95 3.43 -16.06 -8.95
CA SER A 95 3.05 -15.85 -10.36
C SER A 95 3.05 -17.15 -11.15
N ALA A 96 4.12 -17.94 -11.04
CA ALA A 96 4.26 -19.22 -11.72
C ALA A 96 3.22 -20.26 -11.24
N ALA A 97 2.93 -20.34 -9.94
CA ALA A 97 1.92 -21.25 -9.39
C ALA A 97 0.53 -20.97 -9.96
N ALA A 98 0.10 -19.70 -9.94
CA ALA A 98 -1.18 -19.29 -10.50
C ALA A 98 -1.25 -19.52 -12.01
N GLN A 99 -0.19 -19.16 -12.76
CA GLN A 99 -0.10 -19.37 -14.21
C GLN A 99 -0.23 -20.86 -14.59
N ASN A 100 0.50 -21.74 -13.89
CA ASN A 100 0.45 -23.19 -14.16
C ASN A 100 -0.93 -23.79 -13.88
N ALA A 101 -1.67 -23.22 -12.93
CA ALA A 101 -3.04 -23.63 -12.61
C ALA A 101 -4.09 -22.98 -13.53
N GLY A 102 -3.72 -21.98 -14.32
CA GLY A 102 -4.66 -21.21 -15.16
C GLY A 102 -5.61 -20.32 -14.35
N ILE A 103 -5.24 -19.95 -13.12
CA ILE A 103 -6.04 -19.08 -12.27
C ILE A 103 -5.49 -17.64 -12.34
N PRO A 104 -6.34 -16.64 -12.62
CA PRO A 104 -5.96 -15.24 -12.59
C PRO A 104 -5.36 -14.81 -11.26
N LEU A 105 -4.34 -13.93 -11.32
CA LEU A 105 -3.65 -13.43 -10.14
C LEU A 105 -3.51 -11.90 -10.21
N VAL A 106 -3.89 -11.22 -9.12
CA VAL A 106 -3.67 -9.79 -8.95
C VAL A 106 -2.74 -9.58 -7.76
N PHE A 107 -1.60 -8.95 -8.00
CA PHE A 107 -0.78 -8.41 -6.92
C PHE A 107 -1.35 -7.05 -6.51
N VAL A 108 -1.46 -6.80 -5.21
CA VAL A 108 -1.97 -5.55 -4.68
C VAL A 108 -0.96 -4.87 -3.76
N ASN A 109 -0.84 -3.55 -3.86
CA ASN A 109 -0.02 -2.67 -3.04
C ASN A 109 1.49 -2.92 -3.17
N ARG A 110 2.01 -4.11 -2.88
CA ARG A 110 3.44 -4.44 -2.95
C ARG A 110 3.81 -4.96 -4.33
N GLN A 111 4.71 -4.25 -5.02
CA GLN A 111 5.05 -4.51 -6.42
C GLN A 111 5.80 -5.83 -6.59
N PRO A 112 5.35 -6.72 -7.52
CA PRO A 112 6.07 -7.93 -7.86
C PRO A 112 7.36 -7.60 -8.61
N VAL A 113 8.45 -8.38 -8.36
CA VAL A 113 9.74 -8.15 -9.04
C VAL A 113 9.69 -8.43 -10.53
N ASN A 114 8.73 -9.24 -10.98
CA ASN A 114 8.51 -9.56 -12.40
C ASN A 114 7.44 -8.68 -13.08
N LEU A 115 7.17 -7.49 -12.57
CA LEU A 115 6.13 -6.58 -13.08
C LEU A 115 6.24 -6.34 -14.60
N ASP A 116 7.46 -6.18 -15.14
CA ASP A 116 7.69 -5.94 -16.56
C ASP A 116 7.45 -7.17 -17.45
N SER A 117 7.23 -8.34 -16.86
CA SER A 117 7.05 -9.63 -17.53
C SER A 117 5.94 -10.46 -16.89
N LEU A 118 4.93 -9.82 -16.31
CA LEU A 118 3.76 -10.53 -15.80
C LEU A 118 3.10 -11.34 -16.90
N PRO A 119 2.75 -12.61 -16.63
CA PRO A 119 2.00 -13.43 -17.58
C PRO A 119 0.64 -12.82 -17.93
N GLU A 120 0.06 -13.24 -19.07
CA GLU A 120 -1.33 -12.98 -19.36
C GLU A 120 -2.23 -13.57 -18.25
N GLY A 121 -3.30 -12.86 -17.89
CA GLY A 121 -4.17 -13.22 -16.75
C GLY A 121 -3.62 -12.77 -15.40
N GLN A 122 -2.56 -11.95 -15.37
CA GLN A 122 -2.02 -11.36 -14.14
C GLN A 122 -1.92 -9.85 -14.24
N ALA A 123 -2.15 -9.17 -13.09
CA ALA A 123 -2.09 -7.72 -12.99
C ALA A 123 -1.51 -7.25 -11.65
N PHE A 124 -1.18 -5.97 -11.58
CA PHE A 124 -0.74 -5.28 -10.37
C PHE A 124 -1.57 -4.02 -10.17
N VAL A 125 -2.15 -3.88 -8.97
CA VAL A 125 -2.97 -2.74 -8.56
C VAL A 125 -2.33 -2.07 -7.35
N ALA A 126 -1.85 -0.84 -7.49
CA ALA A 126 -1.17 -0.11 -6.43
C ALA A 126 -1.01 1.37 -6.78
N SER A 127 -0.23 2.10 -6.00
CA SER A 127 0.30 3.40 -6.38
C SER A 127 1.71 3.27 -6.97
N ASP A 128 2.18 4.25 -7.74
CA ASP A 128 3.57 4.28 -8.25
C ASP A 128 4.50 4.79 -7.14
N GLU A 129 5.29 3.89 -6.56
CA GLU A 129 6.14 4.20 -5.41
C GLU A 129 7.17 5.31 -5.66
N LYS A 130 7.51 5.61 -6.91
CA LYS A 130 8.40 6.72 -7.25
C LYS A 130 7.84 8.11 -6.92
N GLU A 131 6.53 8.20 -6.65
CA GLU A 131 5.90 9.47 -6.32
C GLU A 131 5.95 9.77 -4.82
N SER A 132 5.80 8.75 -3.97
CA SER A 132 5.53 8.94 -2.54
C SER A 132 6.70 9.57 -1.78
N GLY A 133 7.88 8.96 -1.82
CA GLY A 133 9.09 9.50 -1.19
C GLY A 133 9.53 10.83 -1.78
N THR A 134 9.25 11.03 -3.09
CA THR A 134 9.50 12.30 -3.76
C THR A 134 8.62 13.42 -3.21
N LEU A 135 7.31 13.22 -3.13
CA LEU A 135 6.35 14.21 -2.62
C LEU A 135 6.66 14.58 -1.15
N GLU A 136 6.86 13.57 -0.30
CA GLU A 136 7.22 13.76 1.10
C GLU A 136 8.48 14.60 1.25
N THR A 137 9.56 14.17 0.59
CA THR A 137 10.88 14.79 0.76
C THR A 137 10.94 16.21 0.16
N GLN A 138 10.25 16.47 -0.94
CA GLN A 138 10.14 17.82 -1.52
C GLN A 138 9.43 18.76 -0.55
N GLU A 139 8.38 18.32 0.10
CA GLU A 139 7.65 19.14 1.07
C GLU A 139 8.49 19.39 2.34
N ILE A 140 9.18 18.38 2.89
CA ILE A 140 10.13 18.57 4.00
C ILE A 140 11.22 19.58 3.64
N CYS A 141 11.78 19.47 2.44
CA CYS A 141 12.79 20.42 1.92
C CYS A 141 12.23 21.86 1.84
N ARG A 142 10.97 22.02 1.39
CA ARG A 142 10.30 23.31 1.33
C ARG A 142 10.12 23.91 2.74
N LEU A 143 9.64 23.12 3.70
CA LEU A 143 9.41 23.53 5.08
C LEU A 143 10.71 23.96 5.79
N LEU A 144 11.79 23.18 5.64
CA LEU A 144 13.11 23.55 6.19
C LEU A 144 13.64 24.87 5.62
N LYS A 145 13.42 25.13 4.34
CA LYS A 145 13.75 26.43 3.73
C LYS A 145 12.94 27.59 4.29
N GLU A 146 11.63 27.37 4.51
CA GLU A 146 10.76 28.39 5.11
C GLU A 146 11.18 28.71 6.55
N GLN A 147 11.74 27.73 7.27
CA GLN A 147 12.37 27.94 8.58
C GLN A 147 13.73 28.66 8.46
N GLY A 148 14.21 28.97 7.26
CA GLY A 148 15.47 29.68 7.01
C GLY A 148 16.71 28.78 7.14
N LYS A 149 16.58 27.46 7.11
CA LYS A 149 17.71 26.53 7.17
C LYS A 149 18.53 26.59 5.87
N THR A 150 19.83 26.78 6.01
CA THR A 150 20.82 26.70 4.92
C THR A 150 21.67 25.43 4.99
N GLU A 151 21.64 24.75 6.11
CA GLU A 151 22.16 23.41 6.38
C GLU A 151 21.14 22.71 7.31
N ALA A 152 20.81 21.48 7.02
CA ALA A 152 19.92 20.67 7.82
C ALA A 152 20.37 19.21 7.85
N LYS A 153 20.04 18.51 8.95
CA LYS A 153 20.32 17.11 9.14
C LYS A 153 19.01 16.35 9.15
N ALA A 154 18.92 15.23 8.45
CA ALA A 154 17.75 14.36 8.46
C ALA A 154 18.11 12.96 8.94
N VAL A 155 17.15 12.30 9.57
CA VAL A 155 17.18 10.86 9.84
C VAL A 155 16.12 10.18 9.00
N VAL A 156 16.41 8.97 8.48
CA VAL A 156 15.51 8.21 7.63
C VAL A 156 15.07 6.92 8.31
N LEU A 157 13.76 6.71 8.40
CA LEU A 157 13.14 5.49 8.91
C LEU A 157 12.65 4.66 7.70
N MET A 158 13.30 3.52 7.47
CA MET A 158 12.99 2.65 6.34
C MET A 158 12.00 1.56 6.74
N GLY A 159 11.13 1.18 5.80
CA GLY A 159 10.30 -0.01 5.91
C GLY A 159 11.09 -1.32 5.81
N GLU A 160 10.38 -2.44 5.68
CA GLU A 160 11.00 -3.75 5.47
C GLU A 160 11.73 -3.81 4.13
N LEU A 161 13.01 -4.18 4.14
CA LEU A 161 13.84 -4.22 2.94
C LEU A 161 13.48 -5.34 1.95
N SER A 162 12.71 -6.35 2.40
CA SER A 162 12.07 -7.35 1.55
C SER A 162 10.99 -6.79 0.63
N ASN A 163 10.52 -5.55 0.91
CA ASN A 163 9.52 -4.87 0.11
C ASN A 163 10.17 -3.87 -0.85
N GLN A 164 9.76 -3.92 -2.11
CA GLN A 164 10.21 -2.97 -3.12
C GLN A 164 9.88 -1.53 -2.72
N ALA A 165 8.70 -1.27 -2.14
CA ALA A 165 8.26 0.06 -1.70
C ALA A 165 9.27 0.72 -0.74
N ALA A 166 9.77 0.01 0.29
CA ALA A 166 10.75 0.56 1.22
C ALA A 166 12.04 1.01 0.52
N ARG A 167 12.50 0.20 -0.45
CA ARG A 167 13.72 0.51 -1.21
C ARG A 167 13.53 1.72 -2.13
N ILE A 168 12.39 1.82 -2.80
CA ILE A 168 12.10 2.94 -3.73
C ILE A 168 11.87 4.23 -2.95
N ARG A 169 11.00 4.24 -1.92
CA ARG A 169 10.77 5.43 -1.09
C ARG A 169 12.08 5.99 -0.53
N THR A 170 12.98 5.10 -0.06
CA THR A 170 14.31 5.52 0.41
C THR A 170 15.21 6.04 -0.71
N GLN A 171 15.12 5.49 -1.92
CA GLN A 171 15.87 6.00 -3.07
C GLN A 171 15.35 7.36 -3.51
N ASP A 172 14.03 7.55 -3.55
CA ASP A 172 13.39 8.84 -3.88
C ASP A 172 13.83 9.96 -2.95
N ILE A 173 13.92 9.66 -1.63
CA ILE A 173 14.50 10.59 -0.65
C ILE A 173 15.89 11.03 -1.09
N LYS A 174 16.77 10.10 -1.42
CA LYS A 174 18.14 10.38 -1.85
C LYS A 174 18.20 11.17 -3.15
N ASP A 175 17.32 10.83 -4.09
CA ASP A 175 17.25 11.51 -5.40
C ASP A 175 16.79 12.97 -5.23
N VAL A 176 15.80 13.25 -4.37
CA VAL A 176 15.36 14.62 -4.04
C VAL A 176 16.48 15.38 -3.34
N LEU A 177 17.14 14.79 -2.35
CA LEU A 177 18.24 15.45 -1.62
C LEU A 177 19.48 15.68 -2.51
N ALA A 178 19.63 14.96 -3.60
CA ALA A 178 20.70 15.20 -4.57
C ALA A 178 20.42 16.39 -5.52
N THR A 179 19.20 16.91 -5.53
CA THR A 179 18.86 18.09 -6.33
C THR A 179 19.50 19.36 -5.76
N PRO A 180 19.85 20.37 -6.59
CA PRO A 180 20.39 21.63 -6.08
C PRO A 180 19.52 22.32 -5.04
N GLU A 181 18.21 22.15 -5.16
CA GLU A 181 17.20 22.75 -4.28
C GLU A 181 17.25 22.18 -2.86
N CYS A 182 17.54 20.88 -2.70
CA CYS A 182 17.43 20.17 -1.41
C CYS A 182 18.79 19.67 -0.88
N SER A 183 19.91 19.93 -1.60
CA SER A 183 21.25 19.47 -1.24
C SER A 183 21.83 20.05 0.06
N PHE A 184 21.15 21.01 0.68
CA PHE A 184 21.50 21.52 2.00
C PHE A 184 21.10 20.57 3.14
N ILE A 185 20.31 19.51 2.84
CA ILE A 185 19.88 18.49 3.80
C ILE A 185 20.83 17.29 3.70
N THR A 186 21.37 16.84 4.82
CA THR A 186 22.26 15.68 4.88
C THR A 186 21.65 14.58 5.75
N ILE A 187 21.60 13.35 5.25
CA ILE A 187 21.17 12.19 6.02
C ILE A 187 22.27 11.83 7.01
N VAL A 188 21.97 11.86 8.32
CA VAL A 188 22.92 11.52 9.39
C VAL A 188 22.67 10.14 9.99
N GLN A 189 21.45 9.60 9.86
CA GLN A 189 21.09 8.23 10.22
C GLN A 189 20.09 7.70 9.22
N GLU A 190 20.21 6.41 8.86
CA GLU A 190 19.28 5.70 7.98
C GLU A 190 19.19 4.26 8.49
N GLN A 191 17.99 3.81 8.91
CA GLN A 191 17.82 2.46 9.47
C GLN A 191 16.41 1.95 9.28
N THR A 192 16.27 0.62 9.12
CA THR A 192 14.95 0.00 9.00
C THR A 192 14.24 -0.11 10.35
N ALA A 193 12.99 0.29 10.39
CA ALA A 193 12.06 0.08 11.49
C ALA A 193 10.88 -0.84 11.07
N ASN A 194 10.98 -1.50 9.90
CA ASN A 194 10.09 -2.56 9.43
C ASN A 194 8.60 -2.18 9.44
N TRP A 195 8.26 -0.94 9.06
CA TRP A 195 6.90 -0.39 9.07
C TRP A 195 6.29 -0.22 10.48
N GLN A 196 7.05 -0.48 11.56
CA GLN A 196 6.53 -0.60 12.90
C GLN A 196 6.80 0.63 13.76
N ARG A 197 5.75 1.15 14.39
CA ARG A 197 5.78 2.28 15.33
C ARG A 197 6.75 2.05 16.48
N THR A 198 6.69 0.88 17.10
CA THR A 198 7.55 0.54 18.26
C THR A 198 9.02 0.47 17.86
N ALA A 199 9.36 -0.15 16.74
CA ALA A 199 10.73 -0.22 16.26
C ALA A 199 11.29 1.17 15.93
N ALA A 200 10.48 2.05 15.33
CA ALA A 200 10.85 3.44 15.08
C ALA A 200 11.06 4.22 16.38
N THR A 201 10.18 4.03 17.38
CA THR A 201 10.34 4.65 18.70
C THR A 201 11.68 4.25 19.33
N ASP A 202 12.04 2.97 19.30
CA ASP A 202 13.29 2.46 19.84
C ASP A 202 14.50 3.04 19.10
N LEU A 203 14.48 3.08 17.77
CA LEU A 203 15.55 3.64 16.95
C LEU A 203 15.78 5.13 17.25
N VAL A 204 14.74 5.93 17.22
CA VAL A 204 14.84 7.37 17.45
C VAL A 204 15.27 7.65 18.90
N THR A 205 14.78 6.89 19.88
CA THR A 205 15.22 6.97 21.27
C THR A 205 16.73 6.69 21.39
N ASN A 206 17.22 5.68 20.69
CA ASN A 206 18.65 5.35 20.67
C ASN A 206 19.48 6.45 20.02
N TRP A 207 19.04 7.04 18.91
CA TRP A 207 19.73 8.16 18.26
C TRP A 207 19.79 9.40 19.17
N LEU A 208 18.67 9.75 19.80
CA LEU A 208 18.63 10.86 20.75
C LEU A 208 19.56 10.62 21.95
N SER A 209 19.57 9.39 22.50
CA SER A 209 20.44 9.01 23.60
C SER A 209 21.94 9.05 23.23
N ALA A 210 22.26 8.78 21.98
CA ALA A 210 23.60 8.89 21.41
C ALA A 210 24.03 10.34 21.10
N GLY A 211 23.13 11.32 21.32
CA GLY A 211 23.39 12.72 21.00
C GLY A 211 23.31 13.07 19.51
N THR A 212 22.62 12.26 18.72
CA THR A 212 22.38 12.58 17.31
C THR A 212 21.46 13.79 17.22
N GLU A 213 21.94 14.83 16.56
CA GLU A 213 21.16 16.03 16.26
C GLU A 213 20.57 15.91 14.84
N PHE A 214 19.29 16.24 14.69
CA PHE A 214 18.62 16.30 13.40
C PHE A 214 17.48 17.33 13.39
N ASP A 215 17.19 17.85 12.22
CA ASP A 215 16.19 18.87 11.93
C ASP A 215 14.95 18.25 11.27
N ALA A 216 15.08 17.04 10.73
CA ALA A 216 13.97 16.35 10.08
C ALA A 216 13.99 14.84 10.32
N VAL A 217 12.79 14.25 10.30
CA VAL A 217 12.54 12.81 10.19
C VAL A 217 11.80 12.56 8.89
N ILE A 218 12.37 11.73 8.00
CA ILE A 218 11.77 11.32 6.74
C ILE A 218 11.44 9.84 6.89
N SER A 219 10.15 9.50 6.88
CA SER A 219 9.69 8.15 7.24
C SER A 219 8.97 7.48 6.08
N ASN A 220 9.38 6.27 5.73
CA ASN A 220 8.74 5.52 4.65
C ASN A 220 7.24 5.20 4.91
N ASN A 221 6.73 5.37 6.14
CA ASN A 221 5.30 5.36 6.43
C ASN A 221 4.95 6.14 7.70
N ASP A 222 3.65 6.37 7.92
CA ASP A 222 3.10 7.10 9.05
C ASP A 222 3.34 6.41 10.40
N GLU A 223 3.24 5.09 10.46
CA GLU A 223 3.43 4.36 11.71
C GLU A 223 4.82 4.60 12.30
N MET A 224 5.85 4.58 11.45
CA MET A 224 7.21 4.88 11.89
C MET A 224 7.39 6.37 12.21
N ALA A 225 6.74 7.28 11.46
CA ALA A 225 6.72 8.72 11.78
C ALA A 225 6.12 8.99 13.16
N ILE A 226 4.98 8.35 13.48
CA ILE A 226 4.35 8.44 14.80
C ILE A 226 5.27 7.87 15.89
N GLY A 227 5.99 6.79 15.59
CA GLY A 227 7.01 6.26 16.50
C GLY A 227 8.12 7.27 16.81
N ALA A 228 8.58 8.01 15.80
CA ALA A 228 9.55 9.10 15.98
C ALA A 228 8.98 10.24 16.83
N ILE A 229 7.73 10.66 16.57
CA ILE A 229 7.02 11.67 17.38
C ILE A 229 6.98 11.26 18.87
N GLN A 230 6.65 10.00 19.15
CA GLN A 230 6.61 9.49 20.51
C GLN A 230 7.97 9.57 21.20
N ALA A 231 9.05 9.19 20.51
CA ALA A 231 10.41 9.26 21.05
C ALA A 231 10.87 10.71 21.29
N LEU A 232 10.58 11.63 20.35
CA LEU A 232 10.89 13.06 20.48
C LEU A 232 10.17 13.68 21.67
N LYS A 233 8.88 13.44 21.82
CA LYS A 233 8.08 13.93 22.96
C LYS A 233 8.58 13.35 24.29
N ALA A 234 8.90 12.07 24.34
CA ALA A 234 9.46 11.42 25.53
C ALA A 234 10.83 12.02 25.94
N ALA A 235 11.62 12.46 24.96
CA ALA A 235 12.89 13.16 25.19
C ALA A 235 12.72 14.65 25.50
N GLY A 236 11.49 15.18 25.50
CA GLY A 236 11.20 16.59 25.74
C GLY A 236 11.62 17.53 24.63
N ARG A 237 11.75 17.02 23.38
CA ARG A 237 12.02 17.85 22.20
C ARG A 237 10.75 18.63 21.83
N ALA A 238 10.90 19.89 21.52
CA ALA A 238 9.83 20.71 20.97
C ALA A 238 9.52 20.25 19.53
N MET A 239 8.25 19.97 19.22
CA MET A 239 7.87 19.38 17.94
C MET A 239 8.11 20.35 16.78
N GLU A 240 7.96 21.66 17.02
CA GLU A 240 8.24 22.73 16.06
C GLU A 240 9.72 22.87 15.65
N GLU A 241 10.64 22.19 16.36
CA GLU A 241 12.07 22.20 16.01
C GLU A 241 12.46 21.11 15.00
N VAL A 242 11.56 20.15 14.73
CA VAL A 242 11.84 19.00 13.87
C VAL A 242 10.72 18.83 12.84
N VAL A 243 11.04 18.90 11.56
CA VAL A 243 10.08 18.63 10.48
C VAL A 243 9.91 17.13 10.32
N ILE A 244 8.69 16.62 10.40
CA ILE A 244 8.40 15.18 10.35
C ILE A 244 7.47 14.86 9.20
N GLY A 245 7.91 13.92 8.35
CA GLY A 245 7.12 13.38 7.25
C GLY A 245 6.79 11.91 7.41
N GLY A 246 5.71 11.49 6.75
CA GLY A 246 5.27 10.12 6.62
C GLY A 246 4.56 9.86 5.30
N ILE A 247 4.08 8.66 5.11
CA ILE A 247 3.32 8.23 3.94
C ILE A 247 2.19 7.34 4.45
N ASP A 248 1.02 7.43 3.86
CA ASP A 248 -0.24 6.68 3.95
C ASP A 248 -1.44 7.59 4.26
N ALA A 249 -1.27 8.68 4.98
CA ALA A 249 -2.31 9.54 5.56
C ALA A 249 -3.31 8.73 6.39
N THR A 250 -2.77 7.88 7.29
CA THR A 250 -3.60 7.11 8.24
C THR A 250 -4.35 8.02 9.20
N GLN A 251 -5.44 7.54 9.81
CA GLN A 251 -6.22 8.33 10.77
C GLN A 251 -5.37 8.84 11.94
N ASP A 252 -4.44 8.01 12.43
CA ASP A 252 -3.52 8.40 13.51
C ASP A 252 -2.55 9.50 13.05
N ALA A 253 -2.06 9.44 11.81
CA ALA A 253 -1.18 10.45 11.23
C ALA A 253 -1.91 11.78 11.02
N LEU A 254 -3.15 11.73 10.50
CA LEU A 254 -3.98 12.92 10.36
C LEU A 254 -4.31 13.56 11.73
N ALA A 255 -4.52 12.74 12.76
CA ALA A 255 -4.68 13.23 14.14
C ALA A 255 -3.39 13.88 14.68
N ALA A 256 -2.21 13.27 14.41
CA ALA A 256 -0.92 13.84 14.78
C ALA A 256 -0.66 15.17 14.02
N MET A 257 -1.00 15.23 12.74
CA MET A 257 -0.91 16.47 11.95
C MET A 257 -1.78 17.58 12.50
N LYS A 258 -3.01 17.28 12.89
CA LYS A 258 -3.92 18.25 13.55
C LYS A 258 -3.43 18.71 14.92
N ALA A 259 -2.68 17.88 15.61
CA ALA A 259 -2.04 18.24 16.88
C ALA A 259 -0.77 19.08 16.69
N GLY A 260 -0.30 19.27 15.46
CA GLY A 260 0.95 19.96 15.15
C GLY A 260 2.21 19.12 15.39
N ASP A 261 2.07 17.79 15.40
CA ASP A 261 3.16 16.84 15.65
C ASP A 261 3.73 16.23 14.36
N LEU A 262 2.96 16.25 13.27
CA LEU A 262 3.34 15.76 11.94
C LEU A 262 3.13 16.88 10.91
N ASP A 263 4.15 17.15 10.10
CA ASP A 263 4.14 18.29 9.17
C ASP A 263 3.62 17.91 7.79
N VAL A 264 3.92 16.68 7.34
CA VAL A 264 3.54 16.19 6.01
C VAL A 264 3.24 14.70 6.04
N THR A 265 2.27 14.28 5.26
CA THR A 265 2.10 12.88 4.87
C THR A 265 1.71 12.80 3.39
N VAL A 266 1.76 11.61 2.81
CA VAL A 266 1.35 11.38 1.42
C VAL A 266 0.23 10.34 1.43
N PHE A 267 -0.98 10.76 1.05
CA PHE A 267 -2.13 9.87 1.02
C PHE A 267 -1.91 8.76 -0.01
N GLN A 268 -1.97 7.53 0.49
CA GLN A 268 -2.05 6.30 -0.27
C GLN A 268 -3.47 5.73 -0.13
N ASP A 269 -4.24 5.67 -1.22
CA ASP A 269 -5.64 5.25 -1.20
C ASP A 269 -5.76 3.73 -1.02
N ALA A 270 -5.70 3.26 0.22
CA ALA A 270 -5.78 1.83 0.56
C ALA A 270 -7.12 1.22 0.13
N ALA A 271 -8.24 1.90 0.42
CA ALA A 271 -9.57 1.44 0.05
C ALA A 271 -9.73 1.37 -1.47
N GLY A 272 -9.25 2.39 -2.19
CA GLY A 272 -9.24 2.42 -3.65
C GLY A 272 -8.37 1.32 -4.28
N GLN A 273 -7.19 1.03 -3.71
CA GLN A 273 -6.36 -0.11 -4.13
C GLN A 273 -7.10 -1.43 -3.91
N GLY A 274 -7.76 -1.59 -2.76
CA GLY A 274 -8.55 -2.77 -2.43
C GLY A 274 -9.70 -3.01 -3.41
N ALA A 275 -10.51 -1.99 -3.66
CA ALA A 275 -11.61 -2.06 -4.62
C ALA A 275 -11.11 -2.34 -6.04
N GLY A 276 -10.06 -1.63 -6.49
CA GLY A 276 -9.45 -1.84 -7.79
C GLY A 276 -8.87 -3.25 -7.98
N ALA A 277 -8.32 -3.86 -6.92
CA ALA A 277 -7.82 -5.23 -6.97
C ALA A 277 -8.96 -6.24 -7.15
N VAL A 278 -10.08 -6.07 -6.45
CA VAL A 278 -11.28 -6.92 -6.60
C VAL A 278 -11.86 -6.78 -8.02
N ASP A 279 -12.05 -5.55 -8.51
CA ASP A 279 -12.56 -5.31 -9.88
C ASP A 279 -11.66 -5.93 -10.95
N THR A 280 -10.34 -5.79 -10.78
CA THR A 280 -9.35 -6.35 -11.71
C THR A 280 -9.38 -7.88 -11.68
N ALA A 281 -9.47 -8.49 -10.50
CA ALA A 281 -9.58 -9.94 -10.34
C ALA A 281 -10.84 -10.50 -10.99
N LEU A 282 -11.99 -9.84 -10.81
CA LEU A 282 -13.26 -10.22 -11.43
C LEU A 282 -13.20 -10.12 -12.95
N LYS A 283 -12.66 -9.03 -13.50
CA LYS A 283 -12.48 -8.88 -14.95
C LYS A 283 -11.63 -10.00 -15.54
N LEU A 284 -10.51 -10.31 -14.89
CA LEU A 284 -9.63 -11.40 -15.30
C LEU A 284 -10.35 -12.76 -15.24
N ALA A 285 -11.11 -13.04 -14.17
CA ALA A 285 -11.89 -14.28 -14.01
C ALA A 285 -12.93 -14.44 -15.13
N ARG A 286 -13.51 -13.33 -15.61
CA ARG A 286 -14.49 -13.30 -16.71
C ARG A 286 -13.84 -13.32 -18.10
N GLY A 287 -12.50 -13.31 -18.18
CA GLY A 287 -11.77 -13.22 -19.44
C GLY A 287 -11.89 -11.85 -20.12
N GLU A 288 -12.19 -10.81 -19.34
CA GLU A 288 -12.26 -9.43 -19.81
C GLU A 288 -10.86 -8.81 -19.89
N PRO A 289 -10.62 -7.88 -20.83
CA PRO A 289 -9.33 -7.22 -20.93
C PRO A 289 -9.08 -6.30 -19.72
N VAL A 290 -7.86 -6.35 -19.20
CA VAL A 290 -7.38 -5.45 -18.13
C VAL A 290 -6.03 -4.85 -18.51
N GLU A 291 -5.72 -3.69 -17.94
CA GLU A 291 -4.35 -3.20 -17.91
C GLU A 291 -3.57 -3.99 -16.86
N GLN A 292 -2.34 -4.43 -17.21
CA GLN A 292 -1.51 -5.18 -16.28
C GLN A 292 -0.99 -4.31 -15.11
N ARG A 293 -1.05 -2.97 -15.23
CA ARG A 293 -0.65 -2.00 -14.21
C ARG A 293 -1.79 -1.02 -14.01
N VAL A 294 -2.43 -1.07 -12.87
CA VAL A 294 -3.50 -0.16 -12.47
C VAL A 294 -2.95 0.71 -11.33
N TYR A 295 -2.61 1.95 -11.68
CA TYR A 295 -2.05 2.88 -10.70
C TYR A 295 -3.12 3.82 -10.14
N ILE A 296 -3.14 3.93 -8.81
CA ILE A 296 -3.96 4.85 -8.02
C ILE A 296 -3.02 5.94 -7.50
N PRO A 297 -3.24 7.22 -7.84
CA PRO A 297 -2.28 8.30 -7.57
C PRO A 297 -2.05 8.51 -6.07
N PHE A 298 -0.81 8.81 -5.71
CA PHE A 298 -0.49 9.43 -4.44
C PHE A 298 -0.95 10.90 -4.39
N GLN A 299 -1.24 11.43 -3.20
CA GLN A 299 -1.60 12.82 -3.01
C GLN A 299 -0.87 13.40 -1.79
N LEU A 300 -0.20 14.53 -1.97
CA LEU A 300 0.43 15.23 -0.85
C LEU A 300 -0.62 15.74 0.12
N VAL A 301 -0.38 15.54 1.42
CA VAL A 301 -1.25 16.02 2.51
C VAL A 301 -0.44 16.89 3.45
N THR A 302 -0.92 18.10 3.64
CA THR A 302 -0.37 19.11 4.56
C THR A 302 -1.41 19.47 5.61
N PRO A 303 -1.07 20.19 6.67
CA PRO A 303 -2.04 20.64 7.67
C PRO A 303 -3.25 21.36 7.08
N GLU A 304 -3.08 22.10 5.97
CA GLU A 304 -4.14 22.85 5.30
C GLU A 304 -5.14 21.94 4.58
N THR A 305 -4.71 20.77 4.12
CA THR A 305 -5.53 19.83 3.33
C THR A 305 -5.97 18.59 4.11
N ALA A 306 -5.46 18.37 5.31
CA ALA A 306 -5.69 17.17 6.12
C ALA A 306 -7.18 16.81 6.30
N ASP A 307 -8.05 17.81 6.42
CA ASP A 307 -9.48 17.59 6.62
C ASP A 307 -10.17 16.88 5.44
N GLU A 308 -9.62 17.00 4.23
CA GLU A 308 -10.17 16.36 3.02
C GLU A 308 -9.96 14.83 3.04
N PHE A 309 -9.02 14.35 3.85
CA PHE A 309 -8.62 12.94 3.91
C PHE A 309 -9.17 12.17 5.12
N LEU A 310 -9.81 12.87 6.08
CA LEU A 310 -10.30 12.25 7.33
C LEU A 310 -11.29 11.10 7.16
N SER A 311 -11.93 10.96 6.01
CA SER A 311 -12.92 9.92 5.74
C SER A 311 -12.48 8.96 4.63
N ARG A 312 -11.21 9.02 4.21
CA ARG A 312 -10.74 8.27 3.03
C ARG A 312 -9.96 7.01 3.36
N ASN A 313 -9.22 6.97 4.49
CA ASN A 313 -8.47 5.80 4.98
C ASN A 313 -8.87 5.43 6.41
#